data_5834907a4c1878e8944f0dbf656673e7
#
_entry.id   5834907a4c1878e8944f0dbf656673e7
#
_cell.length_a   1.000
_cell.length_b   1.000
_cell.length_c   1.000
_cell.angle_alpha   90.00
_cell.angle_beta   90.00
_cell.angle_gamma   90.00
#
_symmetry.space_group_name_H-M   'P 1'
#
loop_
_entity.id
_entity.type
_entity.pdbx_description
1 polymer ?
#
loop_
_entity_poly.entity_id
_entity_poly.type
_entity_poly.pdbx_seq_one_letter_code
_entity_poly.pdbx_strand_id
1 'polypeptide(L)'
;MQEKTKPTPNLVIRNAVPADIKGIRAVMAKAYASLGAHGVYSEAQLLGQMHQFPQGQFVATYDGPIIGYCATFLIPESLALKSHDWATITGRGYASRHDPAGDWVYGMDVCVDPAFRGNRIGQRPYNQRKKLCHHLRLTAV
;
A
#
# COMPACT_ATOMS: atom_id res chain seq x y z
N MET A 1 6.36 17.99 40.33
CA MET A 1 5.67 16.78 39.84
C MET A 1 5.53 16.90 38.33
N GLN A 2 6.20 16.03 37.62
CA GLN A 2 6.09 16.05 36.15
C GLN A 2 4.78 15.48 35.75
N GLU A 3 3.97 16.23 34.99
CA GLU A 3 2.84 15.68 34.33
C GLU A 3 3.33 14.61 33.35
N LYS A 4 2.82 13.40 33.54
CA LYS A 4 2.99 12.38 32.53
C LYS A 4 2.18 12.81 31.33
N THR A 5 2.84 13.41 30.35
CA THR A 5 2.25 13.58 29.03
C THR A 5 1.93 12.18 28.50
N LYS A 6 0.68 11.95 28.14
CA LYS A 6 0.30 10.75 27.39
C LYS A 6 1.17 10.69 26.14
N PRO A 7 1.85 9.56 25.86
CA PRO A 7 2.61 9.45 24.61
C PRO A 7 1.68 9.75 23.45
N THR A 8 2.10 10.67 22.58
CA THR A 8 1.40 10.94 21.34
C THR A 8 1.32 9.66 20.54
N PRO A 9 0.13 9.24 20.04
CA PRO A 9 0.04 8.06 19.21
C PRO A 9 1.04 8.13 18.05
N ASN A 10 1.85 7.10 17.92
CA ASN A 10 2.92 7.07 16.92
C ASN A 10 2.44 6.40 15.65
N LEU A 11 1.94 7.20 14.72
CA LEU A 11 1.62 6.73 13.38
C LEU A 11 2.89 6.80 12.52
N VAL A 12 3.34 5.65 12.04
CA VAL A 12 4.53 5.53 11.19
C VAL A 12 4.14 4.94 9.85
N ILE A 13 4.57 5.57 8.77
CA ILE A 13 4.48 5.03 7.42
C ILE A 13 5.89 4.63 6.99
N ARG A 14 6.06 3.38 6.62
CA ARG A 14 7.35 2.84 6.16
C ARG A 14 7.15 1.83 5.04
N ASN A 15 8.23 1.46 4.37
CA ASN A 15 8.15 0.41 3.36
C ASN A 15 7.81 -0.94 4.01
N ALA A 16 6.99 -1.71 3.29
CA ALA A 16 6.64 -3.05 3.70
C ALA A 16 7.80 -4.01 3.47
N VAL A 17 7.98 -4.95 4.37
CA VAL A 17 8.97 -6.04 4.28
C VAL A 17 8.26 -7.39 4.47
N PRO A 18 8.87 -8.53 4.06
CA PRO A 18 8.21 -9.83 4.16
C PRO A 18 7.70 -10.18 5.56
N ALA A 19 8.38 -9.73 6.61
CA ALA A 19 7.93 -9.95 7.99
C ALA A 19 6.58 -9.32 8.30
N ASP A 20 6.13 -8.36 7.48
CA ASP A 20 4.85 -7.66 7.67
C ASP A 20 3.66 -8.42 7.07
N ILE A 21 3.89 -9.44 6.26
CA ILE A 21 2.84 -10.09 5.45
C ILE A 21 1.68 -10.57 6.30
N LYS A 22 1.94 -11.20 7.43
CA LYS A 22 0.89 -11.68 8.33
C LYS A 22 0.01 -10.54 8.83
N GLY A 23 0.62 -9.43 9.24
CA GLY A 23 -0.08 -8.23 9.69
C GLY A 23 -0.86 -7.56 8.58
N ILE A 24 -0.30 -7.48 7.38
CA ILE A 24 -0.97 -6.93 6.19
C ILE A 24 -2.23 -7.74 5.88
N ARG A 25 -2.12 -9.06 5.84
CA ARG A 25 -3.26 -9.93 5.55
C ARG A 25 -4.36 -9.81 6.60
N ALA A 26 -3.99 -9.67 7.86
CA ALA A 26 -4.95 -9.45 8.94
C ALA A 26 -5.73 -8.15 8.76
N VAL A 27 -5.06 -7.06 8.39
CA VAL A 27 -5.70 -5.77 8.11
C VAL A 27 -6.61 -5.86 6.90
N MET A 28 -6.17 -6.50 5.83
CA MET A 28 -6.97 -6.67 4.62
C MET A 28 -8.24 -7.48 4.92
N ALA A 29 -8.15 -8.52 5.74
CA ALA A 29 -9.29 -9.31 6.14
C ALA A 29 -10.35 -8.47 6.87
N LYS A 30 -9.92 -7.53 7.70
CA LYS A 30 -10.83 -6.60 8.38
C LYS A 30 -11.38 -5.54 7.43
N ALA A 31 -10.52 -4.97 6.60
CA ALA A 31 -10.91 -3.89 5.68
C ALA A 31 -11.89 -4.38 4.61
N TYR A 32 -11.74 -5.60 4.15
CA TYR A 32 -12.54 -6.19 3.07
C TYR A 32 -13.37 -7.37 3.54
N ALA A 33 -13.87 -7.33 4.77
CA ALA A 33 -14.64 -8.43 5.37
C ALA A 33 -15.83 -8.87 4.51
N SER A 34 -16.49 -7.93 3.81
CA SER A 34 -17.61 -8.21 2.93
C SER A 34 -17.24 -9.02 1.69
N LEU A 35 -15.96 -9.04 1.30
CA LEU A 35 -15.45 -9.75 0.14
C LEU A 35 -14.89 -11.14 0.50
N GLY A 36 -14.81 -11.47 1.78
CA GLY A 36 -14.25 -12.72 2.26
C GLY A 36 -12.81 -12.90 1.81
N ALA A 37 -12.43 -14.13 1.42
CA ALA A 37 -11.07 -14.44 1.00
C ALA A 37 -10.64 -13.69 -0.27
N HIS A 38 -11.60 -13.25 -1.09
CA HIS A 38 -11.29 -12.55 -2.34
C HIS A 38 -10.74 -11.14 -2.12
N GLY A 39 -10.93 -10.57 -0.95
CA GLY A 39 -10.42 -9.24 -0.62
C GLY A 39 -8.99 -9.26 -0.06
N VAL A 40 -8.40 -10.43 0.17
CA VAL A 40 -7.10 -10.55 0.83
C VAL A 40 -6.07 -11.12 -0.13
N TYR A 41 -4.97 -10.39 -0.32
CA TYR A 41 -3.83 -10.91 -1.09
C TYR A 41 -3.24 -12.15 -0.40
N SER A 42 -2.83 -13.12 -1.20
CA SER A 42 -2.06 -14.25 -0.71
C SER A 42 -0.64 -13.81 -0.31
N GLU A 43 0.02 -14.63 0.48
CA GLU A 43 1.43 -14.42 0.81
C GLU A 43 2.28 -14.28 -0.46
N ALA A 44 2.04 -15.12 -1.46
CA ALA A 44 2.76 -15.09 -2.72
C ALA A 44 2.55 -13.77 -3.48
N GLN A 45 1.32 -13.24 -3.49
CA GLN A 45 1.04 -11.96 -4.12
C GLN A 45 1.78 -10.82 -3.41
N LEU A 46 1.77 -10.81 -2.08
CA LEU A 46 2.46 -9.77 -1.31
C LEU A 46 3.98 -9.85 -1.49
N LEU A 47 4.55 -11.05 -1.50
CA LEU A 47 5.97 -11.24 -1.80
C LEU A 47 6.31 -10.74 -3.20
N GLY A 48 5.45 -11.04 -4.18
CA GLY A 48 5.62 -10.58 -5.56
C GLY A 48 5.64 -9.05 -5.65
N GLN A 49 4.70 -8.39 -4.98
CA GLN A 49 4.64 -6.92 -4.93
C GLN A 49 5.91 -6.32 -4.34
N MET A 50 6.37 -6.86 -3.21
CA MET A 50 7.59 -6.39 -2.55
C MET A 50 8.84 -6.67 -3.37
N HIS A 51 8.87 -7.77 -4.11
CA HIS A 51 9.98 -8.12 -4.99
C HIS A 51 10.04 -7.19 -6.20
N GLN A 52 8.89 -6.92 -6.83
CA GLN A 52 8.83 -6.12 -8.05
C GLN A 52 9.17 -4.64 -7.80
N PHE A 53 8.62 -4.06 -6.75
CA PHE A 53 8.81 -2.64 -6.47
C PHE A 53 8.78 -2.36 -4.96
N PRO A 54 9.87 -2.69 -4.25
CA PRO A 54 9.90 -2.54 -2.78
C PRO A 54 9.72 -1.09 -2.32
N GLN A 55 10.16 -0.10 -3.09
CA GLN A 55 10.03 1.32 -2.73
C GLN A 55 8.58 1.82 -2.76
N GLY A 56 7.71 1.10 -3.45
CA GLY A 56 6.31 1.50 -3.62
C GLY A 56 5.31 0.74 -2.77
N GLN A 57 5.78 -0.13 -1.88
CA GLN A 57 4.92 -0.87 -0.97
C GLN A 57 5.07 -0.29 0.43
N PHE A 58 3.95 0.13 1.05
CA PHE A 58 3.97 0.83 2.33
C PHE A 58 3.05 0.18 3.33
N VAL A 59 3.47 0.13 4.59
CA VAL A 59 2.60 -0.18 5.72
C VAL A 59 2.47 1.04 6.61
N ALA A 60 1.30 1.18 7.22
CA ALA A 60 1.07 2.11 8.31
C ALA A 60 0.99 1.33 9.61
N THR A 61 1.77 1.75 10.59
CA THR A 61 1.72 1.19 11.94
C THR A 61 1.23 2.24 12.92
N TYR A 62 0.50 1.80 13.95
CA TYR A 62 0.02 2.68 15.01
C TYR A 62 0.41 2.06 16.33
N ASP A 63 1.39 2.66 17.00
CA ASP A 63 1.98 2.15 18.25
C ASP A 63 2.46 0.70 18.12
N GLY A 64 2.98 0.34 16.92
CA GLY A 64 3.54 -0.97 16.62
C GLY A 64 2.74 -1.82 15.64
N PRO A 65 1.47 -2.14 15.92
CA PRO A 65 0.67 -2.98 15.01
C PRO A 65 0.41 -2.33 13.65
N ILE A 66 0.39 -3.16 12.60
CA ILE A 66 0.04 -2.72 11.25
C ILE A 66 -1.46 -2.44 11.19
N ILE A 67 -1.81 -1.25 10.70
CA ILE A 67 -3.20 -0.80 10.54
C ILE A 67 -3.56 -0.45 9.10
N GLY A 68 -2.59 -0.46 8.20
CA GLY A 68 -2.85 -0.15 6.80
C GLY A 68 -1.77 -0.66 5.87
N TYR A 69 -2.13 -0.80 4.60
CA TYR A 69 -1.24 -1.22 3.52
C TYR A 69 -1.54 -0.44 2.25
N CYS A 70 -0.50 -0.06 1.54
CA CYS A 70 -0.60 0.56 0.23
C CYS A 70 0.32 -0.15 -0.74
N ALA A 71 -0.23 -0.59 -1.87
CA ALA A 71 0.52 -1.27 -2.92
C ALA A 71 0.55 -0.43 -4.18
N THR A 72 1.74 -0.26 -4.75
CA THR A 72 1.95 0.48 -5.99
C THR A 72 2.96 -0.23 -6.90
N PHE A 73 2.97 0.17 -8.16
CA PHE A 73 4.02 -0.21 -9.10
C PHE A 73 4.08 0.82 -10.23
N LEU A 74 5.12 0.75 -11.05
CA LEU A 74 5.32 1.68 -12.16
C LEU A 74 4.80 1.11 -13.46
N ILE A 75 4.19 1.96 -14.28
CA ILE A 75 3.71 1.61 -15.62
C ILE A 75 4.09 2.72 -16.62
N PRO A 76 4.23 2.40 -17.91
CA PRO A 76 4.42 3.42 -18.93
C PRO A 76 3.14 4.20 -19.18
N GLU A 77 3.27 5.45 -19.62
CA GLU A 77 2.13 6.32 -19.93
C GLU A 77 1.17 5.68 -20.94
N SER A 78 1.69 4.99 -21.93
CA SER A 78 0.88 4.31 -22.94
C SER A 78 -0.11 3.32 -22.32
N LEU A 79 0.29 2.63 -21.25
CA LEU A 79 -0.58 1.71 -20.53
C LEU A 79 -1.53 2.44 -19.59
N ALA A 80 -1.05 3.51 -18.94
CA ALA A 80 -1.85 4.31 -18.01
C ALA A 80 -3.06 4.95 -18.68
N LEU A 81 -2.91 5.38 -19.94
CA LEU A 81 -3.95 6.07 -20.69
C LEU A 81 -4.90 5.12 -21.42
N LYS A 82 -4.62 3.83 -21.45
CA LYS A 82 -5.51 2.83 -22.05
C LYS A 82 -6.54 2.34 -21.02
N SER A 83 -7.73 1.99 -21.52
CA SER A 83 -8.69 1.24 -20.75
C SER A 83 -8.09 -0.12 -20.37
N HIS A 84 -8.19 -0.49 -19.10
CA HIS A 84 -7.59 -1.74 -18.59
C HIS A 84 -8.43 -2.29 -17.44
N ASP A 85 -8.32 -3.59 -17.19
CA ASP A 85 -8.87 -4.19 -15.99
C ASP A 85 -7.76 -4.41 -14.94
N TRP A 86 -8.17 -4.48 -13.69
CA TRP A 86 -7.23 -4.60 -12.56
C TRP A 86 -6.40 -5.89 -12.64
N ALA A 87 -7.04 -7.03 -12.96
CA ALA A 87 -6.35 -8.31 -13.00
C ALA A 87 -5.23 -8.32 -14.03
N THR A 88 -5.48 -7.76 -15.21
CA THR A 88 -4.49 -7.71 -16.29
C THR A 88 -3.35 -6.75 -15.96
N ILE A 89 -3.66 -5.51 -15.55
CA ILE A 89 -2.65 -4.49 -15.33
C ILE A 89 -1.77 -4.80 -14.12
N THR A 90 -2.31 -5.44 -13.09
CA THR A 90 -1.55 -5.79 -11.89
C THR A 90 -0.85 -7.14 -12.00
N GLY A 91 -1.08 -7.90 -13.09
CA GLY A 91 -0.58 -9.26 -13.18
C GLY A 91 -1.20 -10.14 -12.09
N ARG A 92 -2.51 -10.05 -11.93
CA ARG A 92 -3.32 -10.78 -10.93
C ARG A 92 -2.90 -10.48 -9.49
N GLY A 93 -2.51 -9.24 -9.23
CA GLY A 93 -2.15 -8.80 -7.88
C GLY A 93 -0.70 -9.02 -7.50
N TYR A 94 0.13 -9.55 -8.40
CA TYR A 94 1.56 -9.78 -8.13
C TYR A 94 2.44 -8.58 -8.46
N ALA A 95 1.86 -7.52 -9.03
CA ALA A 95 2.62 -6.39 -9.58
C ALA A 95 3.62 -6.81 -10.66
N SER A 96 3.36 -7.92 -11.35
CA SER A 96 4.27 -8.49 -12.35
C SER A 96 4.39 -7.64 -13.62
N ARG A 97 3.48 -6.66 -13.80
CA ARG A 97 3.55 -5.69 -14.89
C ARG A 97 4.38 -4.45 -14.53
N HIS A 98 5.02 -4.45 -13.37
CA HIS A 98 5.89 -3.35 -12.98
C HIS A 98 6.98 -3.13 -14.02
N ASP A 99 7.09 -1.88 -14.48
CA ASP A 99 8.10 -1.44 -15.43
C ASP A 99 9.03 -0.44 -14.72
N PRO A 100 10.28 -0.81 -14.43
CA PRO A 100 11.21 0.11 -13.74
C PRO A 100 11.46 1.42 -14.51
N ALA A 101 11.21 1.42 -15.81
CA ALA A 101 11.32 2.63 -16.66
C ALA A 101 9.98 3.35 -16.79
N GLY A 102 8.92 2.85 -16.17
CA GLY A 102 7.61 3.48 -16.21
C GLY A 102 7.62 4.84 -15.54
N ASP A 103 6.88 5.77 -16.13
CA ASP A 103 6.81 7.16 -15.66
C ASP A 103 5.52 7.49 -14.90
N TRP A 104 4.68 6.49 -14.64
CA TRP A 104 3.46 6.62 -13.86
C TRP A 104 3.46 5.65 -12.69
N VAL A 105 2.99 6.12 -11.52
CA VAL A 105 2.77 5.24 -10.36
C VAL A 105 1.31 4.78 -10.36
N TYR A 106 1.11 3.48 -10.48
CA TYR A 106 -0.22 2.87 -10.41
C TYR A 106 -0.52 2.45 -8.97
N GLY A 107 -1.59 2.99 -8.39
CA GLY A 107 -2.05 2.60 -7.06
C GLY A 107 -2.94 1.38 -7.18
N MET A 108 -2.40 0.21 -6.81
CA MET A 108 -3.13 -1.05 -6.94
C MET A 108 -4.10 -1.27 -5.76
N ASP A 109 -3.73 -0.83 -4.55
CA ASP A 109 -4.57 -0.98 -3.37
C ASP A 109 -4.16 -0.01 -2.27
N VAL A 110 -5.13 0.47 -1.51
CA VAL A 110 -4.94 1.19 -0.26
C VAL A 110 -6.01 0.70 0.71
N CYS A 111 -5.61 0.11 1.81
CA CYS A 111 -6.55 -0.35 2.81
C CYS A 111 -6.13 0.09 4.22
N VAL A 112 -7.12 0.31 5.07
CA VAL A 112 -6.94 0.73 6.47
C VAL A 112 -7.89 -0.08 7.34
N ASP A 113 -7.40 -0.51 8.50
CA ASP A 113 -8.23 -1.15 9.52
C ASP A 113 -9.45 -0.24 9.81
N PRO A 114 -10.69 -0.77 9.72
CA PRO A 114 -11.88 0.04 9.93
C PRO A 114 -11.91 0.79 11.26
N ALA A 115 -11.29 0.26 12.30
CA ALA A 115 -11.21 0.92 13.61
C ALA A 115 -10.44 2.25 13.57
N PHE A 116 -9.63 2.46 12.52
CA PHE A 116 -8.78 3.65 12.36
C PHE A 116 -9.25 4.57 11.23
N ARG A 117 -10.36 4.25 10.57
CA ARG A 117 -10.94 5.11 9.53
C ARG A 117 -11.49 6.39 10.17
N GLY A 118 -11.39 7.48 9.44
CA GLY A 118 -11.84 8.79 9.92
C GLY A 118 -10.76 9.63 10.59
N ASN A 119 -9.61 9.05 10.92
CA ASN A 119 -8.48 9.75 11.53
C ASN A 119 -7.45 10.23 10.51
N ARG A 120 -7.83 10.31 9.24
CA ARG A 120 -6.95 10.66 8.10
C ARG A 120 -5.75 9.72 7.93
N ILE A 121 -5.80 8.54 8.53
CA ILE A 121 -4.71 7.57 8.42
C ILE A 121 -4.56 7.07 6.99
N GLY A 122 -5.67 6.87 6.27
CA GLY A 122 -5.66 6.50 4.86
C GLY A 122 -5.00 7.53 3.95
N GLN A 123 -4.93 8.79 4.36
CA GLN A 123 -4.24 9.84 3.61
C GLN A 123 -2.71 9.72 3.70
N ARG A 124 -2.19 9.13 4.77
CA ARG A 124 -0.74 9.02 4.98
C ARG A 124 -0.05 8.12 3.95
N PRO A 125 -0.53 6.89 3.66
CA PRO A 125 0.04 6.10 2.57
C PRO A 125 -0.08 6.79 1.21
N TYR A 126 -1.18 7.48 0.97
CA TYR A 126 -1.39 8.26 -0.25
C TYR A 126 -0.37 9.39 -0.35
N ASN A 127 -0.10 10.10 0.75
CA ASN A 127 0.90 11.16 0.79
C ASN A 127 2.32 10.62 0.56
N GLN A 128 2.65 9.44 1.08
CA GLN A 128 3.94 8.80 0.80
C GLN A 128 4.07 8.44 -0.67
N ARG A 129 3.01 7.96 -1.30
CA ARG A 129 2.97 7.71 -2.74
C ARG A 129 3.24 8.99 -3.53
N LYS A 130 2.63 10.12 -3.14
CA LYS A 130 2.88 11.42 -3.76
C LYS A 130 4.33 11.85 -3.60
N LYS A 131 4.93 11.66 -2.42
CA LYS A 131 6.34 11.97 -2.18
C LYS A 131 7.25 11.12 -3.06
N LEU A 132 6.93 9.84 -3.22
CA LEU A 132 7.66 8.95 -4.11
C LEU A 132 7.59 9.44 -5.55
N CYS A 133 6.41 9.80 -6.04
CA CYS A 133 6.23 10.36 -7.38
C CYS A 133 7.06 11.60 -7.58
N HIS A 134 7.04 12.51 -6.60
CA HIS A 134 7.82 13.74 -6.67
C HIS A 134 9.32 13.46 -6.71
N HIS A 135 9.79 12.55 -5.85
CA HIS A 135 11.19 12.15 -5.79
C HIS A 135 11.66 11.53 -7.11
N LEU A 136 10.83 10.69 -7.72
CA LEU A 136 11.13 10.03 -8.99
C LEU A 136 10.71 10.86 -10.21
N ARG A 137 10.11 12.03 -10.01
CA ARG A 137 9.56 12.89 -11.06
C ARG A 137 8.53 12.17 -11.93
N LEU A 138 7.67 11.39 -11.27
CA LEU A 138 6.65 10.58 -11.92
C LEU A 138 5.26 11.16 -11.74
N THR A 139 4.34 10.76 -12.63
CA THR A 139 2.93 11.09 -12.54
C THR A 139 2.17 9.96 -11.85
N ALA A 140 1.32 10.30 -10.86
CA ALA A 140 0.50 9.31 -10.16
C ALA A 140 -0.78 8.99 -10.94
N VAL A 141 -1.16 7.73 -10.90
CA VAL A 141 -2.41 7.24 -11.48
C VAL A 141 -3.40 6.91 -10.38
#